data_6df2d98c4a89eb063be97d6a6279abb6
#
_entry.id   6df2d98c4a89eb063be97d6a6279abb6
#
_cell.length_a   1.000
_cell.length_b   1.000
_cell.length_c   1.000
_cell.angle_alpha   90.00
_cell.angle_beta   90.00
_cell.angle_gamma   90.00
#
_symmetry.space_group_name_H-M   'P 1'
#
loop_
_entity.id
_entity.type
_entity.pdbx_description
1 polymer ?
#
loop_
_entity_poly.entity_id
_entity_poly.type
_entity_poly.pdbx_seq_one_letter_code
_entity_poly.pdbx_strand_id
1 'polypeptide(L)'
;MNIFDIITVIFALLAIFNGWRKGFISQLCSLAGIVGGIALAIAFGAEVGAMFGIDASYQKPVGFIITFIVASIAASLVAKLIGSLFSAIGLGGLNTLLGVALSLLKYALILSVLFVAFSKLNAEVKLVEARHFNESKSYKPISALSGKALDWFNTFTKEIEQ
;
A
#
# COMPACT_ATOMS: atom_id res chain seq x y z
N MET A 1 -19.19 2.30 -18.49
CA MET A 1 -18.27 2.16 -17.32
C MET A 1 -16.86 2.39 -17.84
N ASN A 2 -16.14 3.29 -17.19
CA ASN A 2 -14.75 3.58 -17.54
C ASN A 2 -13.82 2.47 -17.00
N ILE A 3 -12.68 2.23 -17.64
CA ILE A 3 -11.71 1.21 -17.22
C ILE A 3 -11.27 1.43 -15.76
N PHE A 4 -11.10 2.68 -15.33
CA PHE A 4 -10.76 3.03 -13.95
C PHE A 4 -11.85 2.65 -12.95
N ASP A 5 -13.14 2.74 -13.35
CA ASP A 5 -14.27 2.33 -12.51
C ASP A 5 -14.30 0.81 -12.35
N ILE A 6 -14.02 0.06 -13.43
CA ILE A 6 -13.93 -1.40 -13.41
C ILE A 6 -12.80 -1.85 -12.47
N ILE A 7 -11.61 -1.25 -12.60
CA ILE A 7 -10.48 -1.55 -11.73
C ILE A 7 -10.83 -1.25 -10.27
N THR A 8 -11.49 -0.12 -10.02
CA THR A 8 -11.92 0.26 -8.66
C THR A 8 -12.89 -0.78 -8.07
N VAL A 9 -13.86 -1.26 -8.84
CA VAL A 9 -14.79 -2.30 -8.39
C VAL A 9 -14.06 -3.60 -8.08
N ILE A 10 -13.13 -4.02 -8.93
CA ILE A 10 -12.32 -5.24 -8.70
C ILE A 10 -11.53 -5.09 -7.39
N PHE A 11 -10.86 -3.96 -7.19
CA PHE A 11 -10.10 -3.70 -5.96
C PHE A 11 -10.99 -3.64 -4.73
N ALA A 12 -12.20 -3.08 -4.83
CA ALA A 12 -13.18 -3.05 -3.74
C ALA A 12 -13.64 -4.47 -3.37
N LEU A 13 -13.94 -5.33 -4.35
CA LEU A 13 -14.32 -6.72 -4.12
C LEU A 13 -13.17 -7.51 -3.47
N LEU A 14 -11.93 -7.33 -3.94
CA LEU A 14 -10.74 -7.93 -3.33
C LEU A 14 -10.54 -7.43 -1.89
N ALA A 15 -10.78 -6.14 -1.64
CA ALA A 15 -10.70 -5.56 -0.31
C ALA A 15 -11.71 -6.17 0.66
N ILE A 16 -12.98 -6.27 0.24
CA ILE A 16 -14.04 -6.89 1.03
C ILE A 16 -13.69 -8.35 1.35
N PHE A 17 -13.31 -9.11 0.33
CA PHE A 17 -12.95 -10.52 0.50
C PHE A 17 -11.76 -10.72 1.45
N ASN A 18 -10.70 -9.92 1.30
CA ASN A 18 -9.53 -9.98 2.17
C ASN A 18 -9.82 -9.49 3.60
N GLY A 19 -10.64 -8.43 3.73
CA GLY A 19 -11.06 -7.91 5.02
C GLY A 19 -11.88 -8.94 5.80
N TRP A 20 -12.81 -9.60 5.12
CA TRP A 20 -13.65 -10.64 5.71
C TRP A 20 -12.80 -11.83 6.20
N ARG A 21 -11.88 -12.32 5.36
CA ARG A 21 -11.07 -13.51 5.71
C ARG A 21 -10.03 -13.24 6.78
N LYS A 22 -9.41 -12.06 6.78
CA LYS A 22 -8.25 -11.77 7.65
C LYS A 22 -8.64 -11.06 8.94
N GLY A 23 -9.76 -10.35 8.96
CA GLY A 23 -10.21 -9.57 10.09
C GLY A 23 -9.38 -8.30 10.36
N PHE A 24 -9.84 -7.49 11.32
CA PHE A 24 -9.28 -6.17 11.64
C PHE A 24 -7.83 -6.23 12.10
N ILE A 25 -7.53 -7.12 13.04
CA ILE A 25 -6.20 -7.20 13.65
C ILE A 25 -5.13 -7.56 12.62
N SER A 26 -5.43 -8.51 11.76
CA SER A 26 -4.52 -8.89 10.67
C SER A 26 -4.31 -7.77 9.65
N GLN A 27 -5.36 -6.97 9.38
CA GLN A 27 -5.25 -5.81 8.50
C GLN A 27 -4.43 -4.69 9.14
N LEU A 28 -4.62 -4.45 10.44
CA LEU A 28 -3.85 -3.46 11.19
C LEU A 28 -2.36 -3.82 11.21
N CYS A 29 -2.03 -5.08 11.50
CA CYS A 29 -0.64 -5.56 11.44
C CYS A 29 -0.06 -5.44 10.01
N SER A 30 -0.87 -5.69 8.98
CA SER A 30 -0.44 -5.52 7.59
C SER A 30 -0.13 -4.05 7.26
N LEU A 31 -0.93 -3.10 7.75
CA LEU A 31 -0.66 -1.66 7.58
C LEU A 31 0.58 -1.22 8.35
N ALA A 32 0.70 -1.63 9.61
CA ALA A 32 1.90 -1.38 10.41
C ALA A 32 3.15 -1.95 9.74
N GLY A 33 3.03 -3.14 9.13
CA GLY A 33 4.10 -3.77 8.36
C GLY A 33 4.51 -2.99 7.11
N ILE A 34 3.55 -2.37 6.42
CA ILE A 34 3.84 -1.50 5.27
C ILE A 34 4.58 -0.24 5.73
N VAL A 35 4.08 0.44 6.75
CA VAL A 35 4.71 1.66 7.28
C VAL A 35 6.09 1.37 7.84
N GLY A 36 6.21 0.32 8.66
CA GLY A 36 7.50 -0.13 9.20
C GLY A 36 8.46 -0.61 8.13
N GLY A 37 7.95 -1.31 7.10
CA GLY A 37 8.74 -1.75 5.96
C GLY A 37 9.32 -0.60 5.14
N ILE A 38 8.55 0.47 4.95
CA ILE A 38 9.02 1.69 4.29
C ILE A 38 10.10 2.38 5.15
N ALA A 39 9.86 2.53 6.46
CA ALA A 39 10.83 3.13 7.37
C ALA A 39 12.16 2.36 7.37
N LEU A 40 12.12 1.02 7.45
CA LEU A 40 13.30 0.17 7.36
C LEU A 40 13.98 0.26 5.99
N ALA A 41 13.22 0.35 4.90
CA ALA A 41 13.77 0.48 3.56
C ALA A 41 14.47 1.83 3.34
N ILE A 42 13.97 2.90 3.95
CA ILE A 42 14.63 4.21 3.94
C ILE A 42 15.93 4.15 4.76
N ALA A 43 15.87 3.61 5.98
CA ALA A 43 17.00 3.56 6.90
C ALA A 43 18.14 2.66 6.40
N PHE A 44 17.81 1.46 5.89
CA PHE A 44 18.81 0.42 5.58
C PHE A 44 18.93 0.10 4.08
N GLY A 45 18.14 0.71 3.22
CA GLY A 45 18.12 0.38 1.79
C GLY A 45 19.48 0.55 1.10
N ALA A 46 20.23 1.61 1.41
CA ALA A 46 21.56 1.81 0.82
C ALA A 46 22.56 0.74 1.26
N GLU A 47 22.56 0.37 2.53
CA GLU A 47 23.44 -0.67 3.09
C GLU A 47 23.12 -2.04 2.48
N VAL A 48 21.82 -2.38 2.40
CA VAL A 48 21.37 -3.62 1.75
C VAL A 48 21.77 -3.63 0.28
N GLY A 49 21.60 -2.54 -0.45
CA GLY A 49 22.05 -2.42 -1.84
C GLY A 49 23.56 -2.65 -1.99
N ALA A 50 24.38 -2.12 -1.08
CA ALA A 50 25.81 -2.32 -1.05
C ALA A 50 26.20 -3.79 -0.77
N MET A 51 25.49 -4.46 0.15
CA MET A 51 25.71 -5.89 0.47
C MET A 51 25.51 -6.81 -0.74
N PHE A 52 24.62 -6.45 -1.64
CA PHE A 52 24.37 -7.19 -2.89
C PHE A 52 25.31 -6.81 -4.04
N GLY A 53 26.32 -5.97 -3.79
CA GLY A 53 27.31 -5.57 -4.81
C GLY A 53 26.72 -4.71 -5.93
N ILE A 54 25.65 -3.96 -5.66
CA ILE A 54 24.95 -3.12 -6.63
C ILE A 54 25.76 -1.83 -6.83
N ASP A 55 25.87 -1.35 -8.07
CA ASP A 55 26.53 -0.09 -8.40
C ASP A 55 25.98 1.07 -7.54
N ALA A 56 26.87 1.97 -7.11
CA ALA A 56 26.57 3.07 -6.20
C ALA A 56 25.35 3.92 -6.65
N SER A 57 25.15 4.07 -7.96
CA SER A 57 24.02 4.80 -8.53
C SER A 57 22.65 4.13 -8.28
N TYR A 58 22.62 2.82 -8.12
CA TYR A 58 21.39 2.02 -7.96
C TYR A 58 21.22 1.41 -6.56
N GLN A 59 22.22 1.55 -5.67
CA GLN A 59 22.17 0.98 -4.32
C GLN A 59 20.93 1.42 -3.55
N LYS A 60 20.64 2.72 -3.52
CA LYS A 60 19.47 3.24 -2.78
C LYS A 60 18.16 2.72 -3.34
N PRO A 61 17.81 2.86 -4.64
CA PRO A 61 16.51 2.42 -5.14
C PRO A 61 16.34 0.90 -5.12
N VAL A 62 17.37 0.14 -5.47
CA VAL A 62 17.27 -1.32 -5.49
C VAL A 62 17.29 -1.88 -4.07
N GLY A 63 18.17 -1.37 -3.21
CA GLY A 63 18.21 -1.75 -1.80
C GLY A 63 16.92 -1.41 -1.07
N PHE A 64 16.29 -0.26 -1.38
CA PHE A 64 14.97 0.08 -0.87
C PHE A 64 13.93 -0.99 -1.23
N ILE A 65 13.87 -1.40 -2.50
CA ILE A 65 12.92 -2.42 -2.97
C ILE A 65 13.16 -3.76 -2.25
N ILE A 66 14.41 -4.20 -2.17
CA ILE A 66 14.78 -5.45 -1.50
C ILE A 66 14.39 -5.40 -0.03
N THR A 67 14.79 -4.36 0.69
CA THR A 67 14.49 -4.18 2.12
C THR A 67 13.00 -4.11 2.37
N PHE A 68 12.26 -3.38 1.55
CA PHE A 68 10.81 -3.27 1.65
C PHE A 68 10.11 -4.62 1.45
N ILE A 69 10.51 -5.40 0.45
CA ILE A 69 9.94 -6.73 0.19
C ILE A 69 10.21 -7.66 1.38
N VAL A 70 11.45 -7.73 1.87
CA VAL A 70 11.84 -8.58 2.99
C VAL A 70 11.07 -8.17 4.26
N ALA A 71 11.03 -6.88 4.58
CA ALA A 71 10.29 -6.36 5.73
C ALA A 71 8.79 -6.65 5.63
N SER A 72 8.20 -6.51 4.43
CA SER A 72 6.78 -6.79 4.20
C SER A 72 6.45 -8.28 4.36
N ILE A 73 7.33 -9.17 3.93
CA ILE A 73 7.17 -10.61 4.15
C ILE A 73 7.25 -10.93 5.64
N ALA A 74 8.26 -10.42 6.34
CA ALA A 74 8.43 -10.63 7.77
C ALA A 74 7.21 -10.12 8.57
N ALA A 75 6.75 -8.90 8.28
CA ALA A 75 5.55 -8.32 8.88
C ALA A 75 4.30 -9.17 8.61
N SER A 76 4.17 -9.74 7.40
CA SER A 76 3.04 -10.61 7.04
C SER A 76 3.04 -11.92 7.83
N LEU A 77 4.21 -12.49 8.12
CA LEU A 77 4.35 -13.68 8.96
C LEU A 77 3.97 -13.39 10.40
N VAL A 78 4.46 -12.28 10.97
CA VAL A 78 4.08 -11.82 12.31
C VAL A 78 2.58 -11.53 12.40
N ALA A 79 2.01 -10.87 11.41
CA ALA A 79 0.58 -10.60 11.32
C ALA A 79 -0.27 -11.89 11.33
N LYS A 80 0.20 -12.95 10.65
CA LYS A 80 -0.44 -14.27 10.65
C LYS A 80 -0.45 -14.90 12.04
N LEU A 81 0.68 -14.86 12.74
CA LEU A 81 0.81 -15.41 14.09
C LEU A 81 -0.11 -14.69 15.07
N ILE A 82 -0.07 -13.34 15.07
CA ILE A 82 -0.94 -12.53 15.91
C ILE A 82 -2.42 -12.75 15.56
N GLY A 83 -2.77 -12.76 14.28
CA GLY A 83 -4.15 -12.97 13.84
C GLY A 83 -4.75 -14.32 14.27
N SER A 84 -3.94 -15.38 14.30
CA SER A 84 -4.36 -16.70 14.78
C SER A 84 -4.68 -16.73 16.27
N LEU A 85 -3.93 -15.99 17.08
CA LEU A 85 -4.17 -15.87 18.53
C LEU A 85 -5.48 -15.12 18.83
N PHE A 86 -5.76 -14.05 18.08
CA PHE A 86 -6.97 -13.23 18.28
C PHE A 86 -8.25 -13.87 17.74
N SER A 87 -8.15 -14.72 16.72
CA SER A 87 -9.33 -15.47 16.24
C SER A 87 -9.90 -16.43 17.28
N ALA A 88 -9.07 -16.86 18.23
CA ALA A 88 -9.48 -17.73 19.34
C ALA A 88 -10.32 -17.02 20.42
N ILE A 89 -10.35 -15.67 20.44
CA ILE A 89 -11.00 -14.88 21.51
C ILE A 89 -12.48 -14.55 21.21
N GLY A 90 -13.05 -15.03 20.11
CA GLY A 90 -14.51 -14.97 19.88
C GLY A 90 -15.09 -13.61 19.41
N LEU A 91 -14.28 -12.64 19.04
CA LEU A 91 -14.71 -11.32 18.52
C LEU A 91 -15.10 -11.34 17.03
N GLY A 92 -15.64 -12.43 16.51
CA GLY A 92 -15.78 -12.75 15.09
C GLY A 92 -16.46 -11.67 14.23
N GLY A 93 -17.65 -11.19 14.63
CA GLY A 93 -18.43 -10.26 13.79
C GLY A 93 -17.84 -8.86 13.70
N LEU A 94 -17.51 -8.26 14.83
CA LEU A 94 -16.94 -6.91 14.89
C LEU A 94 -15.53 -6.86 14.27
N ASN A 95 -14.72 -7.87 14.55
CA ASN A 95 -13.38 -8.02 13.94
C ASN A 95 -13.46 -8.12 12.41
N THR A 96 -14.47 -8.80 11.88
CA THR A 96 -14.68 -8.92 10.43
C THR A 96 -15.14 -7.61 9.83
N LEU A 97 -16.11 -6.92 10.42
CA LEU A 97 -16.62 -5.64 9.91
C LEU A 97 -15.53 -4.56 9.86
N LEU A 98 -14.81 -4.40 10.97
CA LEU A 98 -13.68 -3.47 11.03
C LEU A 98 -12.54 -3.90 10.09
N GLY A 99 -12.33 -5.20 9.90
CA GLY A 99 -11.39 -5.74 8.95
C GLY A 99 -11.71 -5.36 7.50
N VAL A 100 -12.99 -5.42 7.12
CA VAL A 100 -13.45 -4.98 5.80
C VAL A 100 -13.22 -3.47 5.62
N ALA A 101 -13.59 -2.66 6.61
CA ALA A 101 -13.41 -1.21 6.56
C ALA A 101 -11.92 -0.83 6.39
N LEU A 102 -11.04 -1.43 7.19
CA LEU A 102 -9.60 -1.18 7.13
C LEU A 102 -8.98 -1.72 5.84
N SER A 103 -9.46 -2.86 5.34
CA SER A 103 -9.05 -3.41 4.06
C SER A 103 -9.43 -2.49 2.90
N LEU A 104 -10.66 -1.97 2.87
CA LEU A 104 -11.11 -1.00 1.87
C LEU A 104 -10.23 0.25 1.86
N LEU A 105 -9.92 0.80 3.03
CA LEU A 105 -9.02 1.95 3.15
C LEU A 105 -7.63 1.63 2.57
N LYS A 106 -7.05 0.49 2.93
CA LYS A 106 -5.74 0.04 2.42
C LYS A 106 -5.74 -0.11 0.90
N TYR A 107 -6.74 -0.79 0.34
CA TYR A 107 -6.83 -0.99 -1.11
C TYR A 107 -7.11 0.31 -1.86
N ALA A 108 -7.88 1.24 -1.27
CA ALA A 108 -8.08 2.57 -1.83
C ALA A 108 -6.78 3.38 -1.87
N LEU A 109 -5.94 3.31 -0.84
CA LEU A 109 -4.62 3.94 -0.83
C LEU A 109 -3.68 3.32 -1.89
N ILE A 110 -3.63 2.00 -1.99
CA ILE A 110 -2.82 1.32 -3.02
C ILE A 110 -3.29 1.74 -4.42
N LEU A 111 -4.59 1.73 -4.67
CA LEU A 111 -5.17 2.11 -5.95
C LEU A 111 -4.91 3.59 -6.27
N SER A 112 -4.97 4.46 -5.27
CA SER A 112 -4.65 5.87 -5.39
C SER A 112 -3.20 6.10 -5.87
N VAL A 113 -2.24 5.40 -5.28
CA VAL A 113 -0.83 5.47 -5.69
C VAL A 113 -0.67 4.94 -7.12
N LEU A 114 -1.32 3.82 -7.46
CA LEU A 114 -1.29 3.27 -8.82
C LEU A 114 -1.88 4.23 -9.85
N PHE A 115 -3.00 4.90 -9.54
CA PHE A 115 -3.62 5.87 -10.44
C PHE A 115 -2.73 7.08 -10.67
N VAL A 116 -2.08 7.62 -9.64
CA VAL A 116 -1.15 8.74 -9.77
C VAL A 116 0.10 8.32 -10.54
N ALA A 117 0.68 7.16 -10.24
CA ALA A 117 1.81 6.64 -10.99
C ALA A 117 1.47 6.45 -12.47
N PHE A 118 0.30 5.87 -12.76
CA PHE A 118 -0.19 5.69 -14.12
C PHE A 118 -0.43 7.03 -14.83
N SER A 119 -1.01 8.02 -14.16
CA SER A 119 -1.23 9.34 -14.77
C SER A 119 0.07 10.05 -15.12
N LYS A 120 1.11 9.92 -14.29
CA LYS A 120 2.44 10.46 -14.57
C LYS A 120 3.07 9.78 -15.79
N LEU A 121 3.03 8.45 -15.85
CA LEU A 121 3.50 7.69 -17.02
C LEU A 121 2.71 8.08 -18.28
N ASN A 122 1.39 8.23 -18.15
CA ASN A 122 0.54 8.60 -19.29
C ASN A 122 0.80 10.01 -19.80
N ALA A 123 1.27 10.93 -18.95
CA ALA A 123 1.66 12.27 -19.37
C ALA A 123 2.85 12.25 -20.35
N GLU A 124 3.75 11.26 -20.19
CA GLU A 124 4.93 11.09 -21.06
C GLU A 124 4.63 10.25 -22.30
N VAL A 125 3.91 9.13 -22.15
CA VAL A 125 3.74 8.10 -23.20
C VAL A 125 2.40 8.23 -23.94
N LYS A 126 1.43 8.97 -23.41
CA LYS A 126 0.07 9.19 -23.98
C LYS A 126 -0.67 7.88 -24.35
N LEU A 127 -0.61 6.89 -23.46
CA LEU A 127 -1.25 5.57 -23.65
C LEU A 127 -2.79 5.64 -23.63
N VAL A 128 -3.34 6.57 -22.84
CA VAL A 128 -4.78 6.72 -22.64
C VAL A 128 -5.16 8.19 -22.77
N GLU A 129 -6.25 8.48 -23.49
CA GLU A 129 -6.74 9.83 -23.67
C GLU A 129 -7.17 10.48 -22.35
N ALA A 130 -6.88 11.76 -22.19
CA ALA A 130 -7.24 12.56 -20.99
C ALA A 130 -8.75 12.50 -20.64
N ARG A 131 -9.60 12.24 -21.64
CA ARG A 131 -11.04 12.05 -21.47
C ARG A 131 -11.37 10.93 -20.49
N HIS A 132 -10.66 9.81 -20.51
CA HIS A 132 -10.92 8.65 -19.64
C HIS A 132 -10.65 8.95 -18.17
N PHE A 133 -9.68 9.83 -17.86
CA PHE A 133 -9.41 10.30 -16.50
C PHE A 133 -10.52 11.22 -15.98
N ASN A 134 -11.09 12.05 -16.87
CA ASN A 134 -12.10 13.04 -16.51
C ASN A 134 -13.51 12.44 -16.38
N GLU A 135 -13.84 11.43 -17.15
CA GLU A 135 -15.14 10.73 -17.17
C GLU A 135 -15.28 9.67 -16.07
N SER A 136 -14.19 9.25 -15.45
CA SER A 136 -14.25 8.28 -14.35
C SER A 136 -14.76 8.95 -13.07
N LYS A 137 -15.80 8.36 -12.47
CA LYS A 137 -16.37 8.81 -11.21
C LYS A 137 -15.48 8.46 -10.02
N SER A 138 -14.69 7.40 -10.12
CA SER A 138 -13.82 6.89 -9.06
C SER A 138 -12.40 7.45 -9.13
N TYR A 139 -11.90 7.83 -10.31
CA TYR A 139 -10.53 8.30 -10.47
C TYR A 139 -10.21 9.54 -9.61
N LYS A 140 -11.01 10.60 -9.71
CA LYS A 140 -10.78 11.87 -8.99
C LYS A 140 -10.76 11.70 -7.46
N PRO A 141 -11.79 11.09 -6.83
CA PRO A 141 -11.78 10.94 -5.38
C PRO A 141 -10.68 9.99 -4.88
N ILE A 142 -10.35 8.94 -5.65
CA ILE A 142 -9.31 7.99 -5.27
C ILE A 142 -7.92 8.61 -5.44
N SER A 143 -7.63 9.29 -6.55
CA SER A 143 -6.34 9.95 -6.76
C SER A 143 -6.05 11.08 -5.76
N ALA A 144 -7.09 11.76 -5.26
CA ALA A 144 -6.95 12.77 -4.21
C ALA A 144 -6.46 12.20 -2.86
N LEU A 145 -6.71 10.91 -2.59
CA LEU A 145 -6.22 10.24 -1.38
C LEU A 145 -4.70 10.14 -1.37
N SER A 146 -4.06 9.95 -2.53
CA SER A 146 -2.60 9.87 -2.61
C SER A 146 -1.91 11.18 -2.32
N GLY A 147 -2.50 12.32 -2.68
CA GLY A 147 -1.96 13.64 -2.33
C GLY A 147 -1.85 13.79 -0.81
N LYS A 148 -2.95 13.51 -0.10
CA LYS A 148 -2.98 13.56 1.37
C LYS A 148 -2.04 12.52 2.02
N ALA A 149 -1.97 11.32 1.45
CA ALA A 149 -1.09 10.27 1.94
C ALA A 149 0.39 10.62 1.71
N LEU A 150 0.74 11.23 0.57
CA LEU A 150 2.10 11.69 0.28
C LEU A 150 2.51 12.86 1.17
N ASP A 151 1.62 13.82 1.43
CA ASP A 151 1.89 14.93 2.34
C ASP A 151 2.15 14.41 3.77
N TRP A 152 1.32 13.49 4.24
CA TRP A 152 1.53 12.82 5.54
C TRP A 152 2.85 12.04 5.56
N PHE A 153 3.13 11.28 4.50
CA PHE A 153 4.36 10.50 4.38
C PHE A 153 5.61 11.38 4.36
N ASN A 154 5.60 12.49 3.62
CA ASN A 154 6.71 13.44 3.57
C ASN A 154 6.96 14.10 4.93
N THR A 155 5.91 14.36 5.70
CA THR A 155 6.03 14.87 7.08
C THR A 155 6.66 13.80 7.98
N PHE A 156 6.18 12.57 7.89
CA PHE A 156 6.67 11.44 8.67
C PHE A 156 8.15 11.11 8.39
N THR A 157 8.57 11.14 7.13
CA THR A 157 9.97 10.87 6.76
C THR A 157 10.91 11.97 7.22
N LYS A 158 10.49 13.24 7.23
CA LYS A 158 11.28 14.34 7.78
C LYS A 158 11.49 14.25 9.29
N GLU A 159 10.53 13.68 10.02
CA GLU A 159 10.67 13.44 11.46
C GLU A 159 11.63 12.28 11.77
N ILE A 160 11.82 11.33 10.87
CA ILE A 160 12.76 10.21 11.03
C ILE A 160 14.19 10.62 10.69
N GLU A 161 14.38 11.60 9.80
CA GLU A 161 15.71 12.09 9.39
C GLU A 161 16.31 13.12 10.35
N GLN A 162 15.58 13.57 11.38
CA GLN A 162 16.06 14.45 12.46
C GLN A 162 16.49 13.65 13.68
#